data_4d40a3eff389eb11e836cc0a4f5f0d4c
#
_entry.id   4d40a3eff389eb11e836cc0a4f5f0d4c
#
_cell.length_a   1.000
_cell.length_b   1.000
_cell.length_c   1.000
_cell.angle_alpha   90.00
_cell.angle_beta   90.00
_cell.angle_gamma   90.00
#
_symmetry.space_group_name_H-M   'P 1'
#
loop_
_entity.id
_entity.type
_entity.pdbx_description
1 polymer ?
#
loop_
_entity_poly.entity_id
_entity_poly.type
_entity_poly.pdbx_seq_one_letter_code
_entity_poly.pdbx_strand_id
1 'polypeptide(L)'
;MSLATELERPKGGHRDPVDLVLLNLGCGTKTSERAVNIDWSIHVRVARSPLAMAIASRILSPTRVQALKSIRGKVQLHDLTKGLRFPENSVDGVYHSHVLEHIPRDFSHPEQDRAMLFVAECRRVLKPGGVLRIVVPNLEYEVRAYLDNLQKIAAGTGDAASQDSKIYKFLGQATRVEASGTSEQAPLMRKLENLLLGDARKRGETHMWEYDRFNLTDLLNRAGFTDVRVVDYRTSAIPGWNDIGLDLDLDGQEYKPTSLYVEGVK
;
A
#
# COMPACT_ATOMS: atom_id res chain seq x y z
N MET A 1 -19.64 -22.82 18.25
CA MET A 1 -20.51 -21.67 17.87
C MET A 1 -19.75 -20.87 16.82
N SER A 2 -20.15 -21.02 15.57
CA SER A 2 -19.52 -20.42 14.39
C SER A 2 -19.96 -18.94 14.30
N LEU A 3 -19.01 -18.01 14.51
CA LEU A 3 -19.18 -16.61 14.14
C LEU A 3 -18.75 -16.45 12.68
N ALA A 4 -19.62 -16.81 11.77
CA ALA A 4 -19.56 -16.31 10.41
C ALA A 4 -19.94 -14.83 10.48
N THR A 5 -18.94 -13.96 10.49
CA THR A 5 -19.15 -12.51 10.38
C THR A 5 -19.70 -12.25 8.98
N GLU A 6 -20.98 -11.88 8.88
CA GLU A 6 -21.59 -11.43 7.65
C GLU A 6 -20.72 -10.34 7.01
N LEU A 7 -20.39 -10.55 5.73
CA LEU A 7 -19.78 -9.55 4.86
C LEU A 7 -20.71 -8.34 4.81
N GLU A 8 -20.43 -7.28 5.58
CA GLU A 8 -21.14 -6.02 5.45
C GLU A 8 -20.86 -5.44 4.06
N ARG A 9 -21.83 -5.57 3.17
CA ARG A 9 -21.82 -4.94 1.84
C ARG A 9 -22.02 -3.44 1.99
N PRO A 10 -21.33 -2.61 1.20
CA PRO A 10 -21.58 -1.17 1.19
C PRO A 10 -23.03 -0.89 0.76
N LYS A 11 -23.75 -0.13 1.59
CA LYS A 11 -25.11 0.33 1.29
C LYS A 11 -25.02 1.59 0.43
N GLY A 12 -25.29 1.47 -0.87
CA GLY A 12 -25.38 2.65 -1.74
C GLY A 12 -25.53 2.31 -3.22
N GLY A 13 -26.64 2.64 -3.77
CA GLY A 13 -27.25 2.75 -5.05
C GLY A 13 -26.52 2.42 -6.37
N HIS A 14 -27.25 1.86 -7.27
CA HIS A 14 -26.98 1.39 -8.63
C HIS A 14 -26.07 0.15 -8.71
N ARG A 15 -26.71 -0.99 -8.86
CA ARG A 15 -26.05 -2.27 -9.12
C ARG A 15 -25.59 -2.30 -10.57
N ASP A 16 -24.29 -2.17 -10.78
CA ASP A 16 -23.65 -2.61 -12.02
C ASP A 16 -23.70 -4.15 -12.09
N PRO A 17 -23.68 -4.75 -13.29
CA PRO A 17 -24.01 -6.16 -13.53
C PRO A 17 -23.02 -7.20 -12.99
N VAL A 18 -22.01 -6.81 -12.23
CA VAL A 18 -21.04 -7.70 -11.58
C VAL A 18 -20.87 -7.29 -10.12
N ASP A 19 -21.38 -8.13 -9.19
CA ASP A 19 -21.15 -8.00 -7.74
C ASP A 19 -19.67 -8.33 -7.40
N LEU A 20 -18.74 -7.51 -7.87
CA LEU A 20 -17.30 -7.72 -7.65
C LEU A 20 -16.96 -7.50 -6.17
N VAL A 21 -16.40 -8.49 -5.50
CA VAL A 21 -15.85 -8.38 -4.14
C VAL A 21 -14.36 -8.08 -4.24
N LEU A 22 -13.98 -6.82 -4.06
CA LEU A 22 -12.60 -6.34 -4.07
C LEU A 22 -12.14 -5.97 -2.67
N LEU A 23 -10.97 -6.46 -2.25
CA LEU A 23 -10.30 -6.03 -1.02
C LEU A 23 -9.27 -4.95 -1.34
N ASN A 24 -9.28 -3.85 -0.57
CA ASN A 24 -8.26 -2.80 -0.57
C ASN A 24 -7.51 -2.86 0.76
N LEU A 25 -6.34 -3.52 0.75
CA LEU A 25 -5.55 -3.83 1.95
C LEU A 25 -4.52 -2.73 2.22
N GLY A 26 -4.41 -2.30 3.49
CA GLY A 26 -3.51 -1.21 3.87
C GLY A 26 -3.91 0.11 3.20
N CYS A 27 -5.20 0.36 3.13
CA CYS A 27 -5.77 1.44 2.32
C CYS A 27 -5.37 2.84 2.78
N GLY A 28 -4.87 3.02 3.99
CA GLY A 28 -4.57 4.34 4.55
C GLY A 28 -5.79 5.27 4.46
N THR A 29 -5.61 6.37 3.76
CA THR A 29 -6.70 7.33 3.46
C THR A 29 -7.28 7.19 2.05
N LYS A 30 -6.71 6.29 1.22
CA LYS A 30 -7.20 6.04 -0.15
C LYS A 30 -8.22 4.92 -0.14
N THR A 31 -9.49 5.29 -0.13
CA THR A 31 -10.63 4.35 -0.08
C THR A 31 -11.46 4.39 -1.35
N SER A 32 -12.15 3.29 -1.66
CA SER A 32 -13.17 3.23 -2.71
C SER A 32 -14.46 2.67 -2.12
N GLU A 33 -15.60 3.15 -2.57
CA GLU A 33 -16.93 2.61 -2.20
C GLU A 33 -17.20 1.26 -2.87
N ARG A 34 -16.43 0.92 -3.92
CA ARG A 34 -16.48 -0.35 -4.65
C ARG A 34 -15.53 -1.41 -4.07
N ALA A 35 -14.88 -1.13 -2.92
CA ALA A 35 -13.96 -2.06 -2.29
C ALA A 35 -14.21 -2.16 -0.78
N VAL A 36 -13.89 -3.31 -0.21
CA VAL A 36 -13.78 -3.49 1.23
C VAL A 36 -12.41 -2.94 1.66
N ASN A 37 -12.42 -1.75 2.28
CA ASN A 37 -11.22 -1.06 2.71
C ASN A 37 -10.78 -1.56 4.08
N ILE A 38 -9.53 -2.01 4.19
CA ILE A 38 -8.97 -2.63 5.40
C ILE A 38 -7.66 -1.96 5.74
N ASP A 39 -7.49 -1.54 6.99
CA ASP A 39 -6.25 -0.93 7.46
C ASP A 39 -6.10 -1.09 8.97
N TRP A 40 -4.86 -1.02 9.46
CA TRP A 40 -4.50 -1.14 10.87
C TRP A 40 -3.92 0.15 11.45
N SER A 41 -3.66 1.15 10.59
CA SER A 41 -2.93 2.37 10.95
C SER A 41 -3.60 3.17 12.08
N ILE A 42 -2.80 4.02 12.71
CA ILE A 42 -3.27 4.97 13.72
C ILE A 42 -4.36 5.90 13.17
N HIS A 43 -4.31 6.23 11.88
CA HIS A 43 -5.29 7.08 11.21
C HIS A 43 -6.71 6.51 11.33
N VAL A 44 -6.86 5.20 11.09
CA VAL A 44 -8.16 4.51 11.22
C VAL A 44 -8.63 4.50 12.67
N ARG A 45 -7.73 4.25 13.63
CA ARG A 45 -8.05 4.26 15.06
C ARG A 45 -8.51 5.63 15.52
N VAL A 46 -7.81 6.70 15.11
CA VAL A 46 -8.19 8.09 15.41
C VAL A 46 -9.54 8.42 14.76
N ALA A 47 -9.73 8.08 13.49
CA ALA A 47 -10.98 8.34 12.77
C ALA A 47 -12.22 7.67 13.41
N ARG A 48 -12.03 6.51 14.05
CA ARG A 48 -13.12 5.77 14.75
C ARG A 48 -13.45 6.31 16.13
N SER A 49 -12.54 7.03 16.80
CA SER A 49 -12.72 7.56 18.15
C SER A 49 -13.17 9.02 18.10
N PRO A 50 -14.38 9.36 18.57
CA PRO A 50 -14.85 10.75 18.64
C PRO A 50 -13.92 11.65 19.46
N LEU A 51 -13.41 11.14 20.59
CA LEU A 51 -12.49 11.88 21.46
C LEU A 51 -11.14 12.12 20.76
N ALA A 52 -10.57 11.09 20.14
CA ALA A 52 -9.31 11.23 19.40
C ALA A 52 -9.47 12.19 18.21
N MET A 53 -10.61 12.17 17.51
CA MET A 53 -10.94 13.13 16.45
C MET A 53 -11.07 14.56 16.95
N ALA A 54 -11.67 14.78 18.13
CA ALA A 54 -11.75 16.10 18.73
C ALA A 54 -10.39 16.68 19.10
N ILE A 55 -9.48 15.83 19.59
CA ILE A 55 -8.08 16.20 19.87
C ILE A 55 -7.33 16.45 18.55
N ALA A 56 -7.41 15.53 17.59
CA ALA A 56 -6.77 15.64 16.28
C ALA A 56 -7.18 16.92 15.54
N SER A 57 -8.46 17.31 15.62
CA SER A 57 -8.96 18.54 14.96
C SER A 57 -8.39 19.84 15.54
N ARG A 58 -7.79 19.81 16.74
CA ARG A 58 -7.10 20.97 17.35
C ARG A 58 -5.60 21.03 17.08
N ILE A 59 -4.99 19.87 16.72
CA ILE A 59 -3.53 19.73 16.61
C ILE A 59 -3.09 19.58 15.17
N LEU A 60 -3.88 18.88 14.34
CA LEU A 60 -3.54 18.57 12.96
C LEU A 60 -3.98 19.69 11.99
N SER A 61 -3.31 19.75 10.83
CA SER A 61 -3.73 20.65 9.76
C SER A 61 -5.14 20.31 9.25
N PRO A 62 -5.89 21.29 8.72
CA PRO A 62 -7.23 21.07 8.16
C PRO A 62 -7.29 19.95 7.13
N THR A 63 -6.27 19.83 6.28
CA THR A 63 -6.15 18.79 5.26
C THR A 63 -6.08 17.39 5.88
N ARG A 64 -5.26 17.20 6.93
CA ARG A 64 -5.15 15.94 7.66
C ARG A 64 -6.45 15.58 8.38
N VAL A 65 -7.10 16.56 9.01
CA VAL A 65 -8.41 16.37 9.65
C VAL A 65 -9.46 15.93 8.63
N GLN A 66 -9.48 16.55 7.45
CA GLN A 66 -10.40 16.18 6.37
C GLN A 66 -10.13 14.75 5.88
N ALA A 67 -8.88 14.35 5.73
CA ALA A 67 -8.50 12.98 5.38
C ALA A 67 -8.98 11.95 6.42
N LEU A 68 -8.85 12.25 7.73
CA LEU A 68 -9.39 11.39 8.78
C LEU A 68 -10.91 11.29 8.74
N LYS A 69 -11.61 12.41 8.46
CA LYS A 69 -13.07 12.42 8.32
C LYS A 69 -13.54 11.59 7.13
N SER A 70 -12.82 11.61 6.01
CA SER A 70 -13.18 10.89 4.77
C SER A 70 -13.16 9.37 4.91
N ILE A 71 -12.33 8.83 5.82
CA ILE A 71 -12.22 7.37 6.05
C ILE A 71 -13.11 6.86 7.18
N ARG A 72 -13.76 7.77 7.93
CA ARG A 72 -14.58 7.40 9.08
C ARG A 72 -15.78 6.55 8.65
N GLY A 73 -15.90 5.35 9.23
CA GLY A 73 -16.95 4.38 8.92
C GLY A 73 -16.76 3.62 7.61
N LYS A 74 -15.74 3.97 6.80
CA LYS A 74 -15.46 3.32 5.51
C LYS A 74 -14.35 2.28 5.57
N VAL A 75 -13.60 2.20 6.66
CA VAL A 75 -12.42 1.33 6.80
C VAL A 75 -12.63 0.34 7.93
N GLN A 76 -12.42 -0.94 7.64
CA GLN A 76 -12.38 -2.01 8.64
C GLN A 76 -11.02 -2.03 9.32
N LEU A 77 -11.00 -1.99 10.66
CA LEU A 77 -9.77 -2.06 11.43
C LEU A 77 -9.34 -3.52 11.54
N HIS A 78 -8.26 -3.90 10.85
CA HIS A 78 -7.69 -5.23 10.93
C HIS A 78 -6.18 -5.22 10.66
N ASP A 79 -5.47 -6.00 11.47
CA ASP A 79 -4.03 -6.23 11.37
C ASP A 79 -3.75 -7.32 10.31
N LEU A 80 -3.19 -6.93 9.18
CA LEU A 80 -2.92 -7.82 8.05
C LEU A 80 -1.89 -8.91 8.38
N THR A 81 -1.06 -8.72 9.42
CA THR A 81 -0.10 -9.75 9.86
C THR A 81 -0.76 -10.96 10.51
N LYS A 82 -2.05 -10.87 10.82
CA LYS A 82 -2.87 -11.95 11.40
C LYS A 82 -3.69 -12.73 10.36
N GLY A 83 -3.33 -12.61 9.09
CA GLY A 83 -4.07 -13.17 7.97
C GLY A 83 -5.31 -12.36 7.61
N LEU A 84 -6.03 -12.79 6.59
CA LEU A 84 -7.24 -12.14 6.09
C LEU A 84 -8.48 -12.89 6.62
N ARG A 85 -9.42 -12.15 7.24
CA ARG A 85 -10.65 -12.71 7.80
C ARG A 85 -11.72 -12.99 6.73
N PHE A 86 -11.28 -13.58 5.62
CA PHE A 86 -12.14 -13.96 4.50
C PHE A 86 -11.98 -15.45 4.24
N PRO A 87 -13.06 -16.15 3.87
CA PRO A 87 -12.98 -17.56 3.47
C PRO A 87 -12.06 -17.73 2.26
N GLU A 88 -11.57 -18.94 2.08
CA GLU A 88 -10.92 -19.34 0.83
C GLU A 88 -11.87 -19.17 -0.36
N ASN A 89 -11.36 -18.73 -1.52
CA ASN A 89 -12.13 -18.58 -2.75
C ASN A 89 -13.38 -17.69 -2.63
N SER A 90 -13.29 -16.58 -1.85
CA SER A 90 -14.45 -15.74 -1.54
C SER A 90 -14.44 -14.37 -2.22
N VAL A 91 -13.29 -13.89 -2.72
CA VAL A 91 -13.16 -12.56 -3.29
C VAL A 91 -12.69 -12.60 -4.74
N ASP A 92 -13.09 -11.61 -5.54
CA ASP A 92 -12.78 -11.55 -6.97
C ASP A 92 -11.47 -10.80 -7.23
N GLY A 93 -11.10 -9.88 -6.35
CA GLY A 93 -9.87 -9.12 -6.44
C GLY A 93 -9.28 -8.79 -5.08
N VAL A 94 -7.95 -8.70 -5.03
CA VAL A 94 -7.19 -8.16 -3.90
C VAL A 94 -6.25 -7.08 -4.43
N TYR A 95 -6.29 -5.93 -3.82
CA TYR A 95 -5.42 -4.79 -4.11
C TYR A 95 -4.70 -4.33 -2.86
N HIS A 96 -3.42 -3.99 -3.01
CA HIS A 96 -2.69 -3.22 -2.02
C HIS A 96 -1.66 -2.32 -2.68
N SER A 97 -1.47 -1.15 -2.09
CA SER A 97 -0.55 -0.13 -2.57
C SER A 97 0.33 0.35 -1.44
N HIS A 98 1.64 0.24 -1.63
CA HIS A 98 2.65 0.61 -0.64
C HIS A 98 2.43 -0.09 0.71
N VAL A 99 2.32 -1.40 0.66
CA VAL A 99 2.17 -2.31 1.81
C VAL A 99 3.26 -3.36 1.83
N LEU A 100 3.56 -3.98 0.67
CA LEU A 100 4.42 -5.16 0.61
C LEU A 100 5.88 -4.84 0.98
N GLU A 101 6.35 -3.63 0.66
CA GLU A 101 7.68 -3.14 1.04
C GLU A 101 7.88 -3.01 2.55
N HIS A 102 6.80 -2.95 3.32
CA HIS A 102 6.83 -2.91 4.79
C HIS A 102 6.82 -4.31 5.42
N ILE A 103 6.67 -5.36 4.62
CA ILE A 103 6.63 -6.75 5.08
C ILE A 103 8.02 -7.37 4.89
N PRO A 104 8.67 -7.86 5.97
CA PRO A 104 10.02 -8.39 5.86
C PRO A 104 10.09 -9.65 5.00
N ARG A 105 11.20 -9.77 4.27
CA ARG A 105 11.61 -10.96 3.53
C ARG A 105 12.57 -11.79 4.38
N ASP A 106 12.49 -13.10 4.25
CA ASP A 106 13.48 -14.03 4.82
C ASP A 106 13.93 -15.02 3.73
N PHE A 107 15.17 -14.86 3.26
CA PHE A 107 15.76 -15.73 2.24
C PHE A 107 16.49 -16.94 2.84
N SER A 108 16.82 -16.86 4.13
CA SER A 108 17.48 -17.94 4.86
C SER A 108 16.49 -19.01 5.30
N HIS A 109 15.25 -18.57 5.60
CA HIS A 109 14.16 -19.42 6.06
C HIS A 109 12.91 -19.12 5.24
N PRO A 110 12.79 -19.66 4.02
CA PRO A 110 11.70 -19.35 3.10
C PRO A 110 10.29 -19.63 3.65
N GLU A 111 10.17 -20.59 4.58
CA GLU A 111 8.92 -20.89 5.28
C GLU A 111 8.49 -19.82 6.28
N GLN A 112 9.41 -18.91 6.65
CA GLN A 112 9.17 -17.77 7.54
C GLN A 112 9.12 -16.44 6.78
N ASP A 113 9.30 -16.45 5.45
CA ASP A 113 9.22 -15.26 4.61
C ASP A 113 7.81 -14.66 4.69
N ARG A 114 7.66 -13.61 5.49
CA ARG A 114 6.36 -12.99 5.75
C ARG A 114 5.73 -12.38 4.52
N ALA A 115 6.52 -11.87 3.58
CA ALA A 115 5.98 -11.35 2.33
C ALA A 115 5.42 -12.49 1.47
N MET A 116 6.11 -13.64 1.40
CA MET A 116 5.59 -14.84 0.73
C MET A 116 4.29 -15.32 1.39
N LEU A 117 4.26 -15.40 2.72
CA LEU A 117 3.07 -15.81 3.46
C LEU A 117 1.89 -14.85 3.24
N PHE A 118 2.14 -13.54 3.20
CA PHE A 118 1.12 -12.54 2.91
C PHE A 118 0.56 -12.67 1.49
N VAL A 119 1.43 -12.84 0.49
CA VAL A 119 1.02 -13.04 -0.90
C VAL A 119 0.25 -14.36 -1.07
N ALA A 120 0.68 -15.43 -0.39
CA ALA A 120 -0.05 -16.69 -0.36
C ALA A 120 -1.44 -16.56 0.30
N GLU A 121 -1.55 -15.75 1.35
CA GLU A 121 -2.84 -15.47 2.00
C GLU A 121 -3.77 -14.65 1.09
N CYS A 122 -3.24 -13.68 0.33
CA CYS A 122 -4.00 -12.99 -0.71
C CYS A 122 -4.52 -13.99 -1.76
N ARG A 123 -3.67 -14.93 -2.18
CA ARG A 123 -4.08 -15.98 -3.12
C ARG A 123 -5.14 -16.91 -2.53
N ARG A 124 -5.05 -17.27 -1.25
CA ARG A 124 -6.03 -18.13 -0.59
C ARG A 124 -7.43 -17.56 -0.70
N VAL A 125 -7.63 -16.30 -0.38
CA VAL A 125 -8.96 -15.67 -0.38
C VAL A 125 -9.52 -15.40 -1.76
N LEU A 126 -8.67 -15.26 -2.79
CA LEU A 126 -9.10 -15.07 -4.18
C LEU A 126 -9.84 -16.31 -4.70
N LYS A 127 -10.90 -16.09 -5.45
CA LYS A 127 -11.56 -17.12 -6.26
C LYS A 127 -10.63 -17.59 -7.39
N PRO A 128 -10.81 -18.79 -7.96
CA PRO A 128 -10.17 -19.17 -9.23
C PRO A 128 -10.45 -18.09 -10.30
N GLY A 129 -9.40 -17.62 -10.98
CA GLY A 129 -9.48 -16.50 -11.93
C GLY A 129 -9.50 -15.10 -11.28
N GLY A 130 -9.51 -15.01 -9.95
CA GLY A 130 -9.39 -13.74 -9.23
C GLY A 130 -8.01 -13.11 -9.36
N VAL A 131 -7.93 -11.78 -9.25
CA VAL A 131 -6.73 -11.00 -9.54
C VAL A 131 -6.14 -10.40 -8.27
N LEU A 132 -4.83 -10.60 -8.07
CA LEU A 132 -4.04 -9.84 -7.12
C LEU A 132 -3.36 -8.69 -7.87
N ARG A 133 -3.58 -7.44 -7.44
CA ARG A 133 -2.90 -6.24 -7.92
C ARG A 133 -2.05 -5.64 -6.82
N ILE A 134 -0.75 -5.51 -7.10
CA ILE A 134 0.27 -4.99 -6.17
C ILE A 134 0.86 -3.71 -6.75
N VAL A 135 0.93 -2.68 -5.92
CA VAL A 135 1.64 -1.43 -6.21
C VAL A 135 2.70 -1.22 -5.14
N VAL A 136 3.95 -1.03 -5.56
CA VAL A 136 5.11 -0.81 -4.66
C VAL A 136 6.02 0.28 -5.23
N PRO A 137 6.89 0.91 -4.43
CA PRO A 137 7.97 1.75 -4.95
C PRO A 137 8.79 0.98 -5.98
N ASN A 138 9.19 1.63 -7.06
CA ASN A 138 9.93 1.00 -8.15
C ASN A 138 11.43 1.26 -7.97
N LEU A 139 12.14 0.27 -7.45
CA LEU A 139 13.59 0.35 -7.26
C LEU A 139 14.33 0.61 -8.58
N GLU A 140 13.89 -0.02 -9.67
CA GLU A 140 14.52 0.16 -10.99
C GLU A 140 14.45 1.63 -11.46
N TYR A 141 13.32 2.30 -11.20
CA TYR A 141 13.15 3.72 -11.54
C TYR A 141 14.16 4.60 -10.78
N GLU A 142 14.31 4.41 -9.48
CA GLU A 142 15.22 5.22 -8.66
C GLU A 142 16.70 4.97 -9.02
N VAL A 143 17.08 3.72 -9.27
CA VAL A 143 18.42 3.37 -9.71
C VAL A 143 18.74 3.97 -11.09
N ARG A 144 17.81 3.88 -12.04
CA ARG A 144 17.99 4.50 -13.36
C ARG A 144 18.09 6.02 -13.27
N ALA A 145 17.24 6.67 -12.48
CA ALA A 145 17.29 8.12 -12.28
C ALA A 145 18.62 8.57 -11.66
N TYR A 146 19.20 7.78 -10.75
CA TYR A 146 20.52 8.02 -10.19
C TYR A 146 21.64 7.89 -11.26
N LEU A 147 21.64 6.79 -12.03
CA LEU A 147 22.65 6.55 -13.08
C LEU A 147 22.57 7.58 -14.21
N ASP A 148 21.38 7.93 -14.68
CA ASP A 148 21.17 8.95 -15.70
C ASP A 148 21.70 10.32 -15.27
N ASN A 149 21.51 10.67 -14.00
CA ASN A 149 22.04 11.92 -13.45
C ASN A 149 23.57 11.92 -13.39
N LEU A 150 24.19 10.81 -12.97
CA LEU A 150 25.64 10.64 -13.01
C LEU A 150 26.20 10.83 -14.43
N GLN A 151 25.58 10.22 -15.43
CA GLN A 151 26.00 10.34 -16.82
C GLN A 151 25.91 11.80 -17.32
N LYS A 152 24.84 12.51 -16.99
CA LYS A 152 24.68 13.94 -17.33
C LYS A 152 25.74 14.81 -16.69
N ILE A 153 26.07 14.58 -15.42
CA ILE A 153 27.13 15.32 -14.71
C ILE A 153 28.49 15.02 -15.35
N ALA A 154 28.81 13.75 -15.63
CA ALA A 154 30.06 13.34 -16.26
C ALA A 154 30.24 13.93 -17.66
N ALA A 155 29.12 14.11 -18.40
CA ALA A 155 29.12 14.75 -19.72
C ALA A 155 29.13 16.30 -19.66
N GLY A 156 29.16 16.91 -18.48
CA GLY A 156 29.14 18.35 -18.29
C GLY A 156 27.79 19.01 -18.58
N THR A 157 26.71 18.24 -18.71
CA THR A 157 25.34 18.72 -19.01
C THR A 157 24.41 18.68 -17.79
N GLY A 158 24.87 18.11 -16.67
CA GLY A 158 24.12 17.97 -15.42
C GLY A 158 24.63 18.91 -14.33
N ASP A 159 23.78 19.13 -13.32
CA ASP A 159 24.13 19.87 -12.11
C ASP A 159 24.55 18.90 -11.00
N ALA A 160 25.79 19.02 -10.53
CA ALA A 160 26.34 18.20 -9.47
C ALA A 160 25.58 18.36 -8.15
N ALA A 161 25.01 19.54 -7.85
CA ALA A 161 24.22 19.77 -6.66
C ALA A 161 22.90 18.93 -6.65
N SER A 162 22.41 18.54 -7.82
CA SER A 162 21.24 17.66 -7.93
C SER A 162 21.51 16.20 -7.50
N GLN A 163 22.79 15.79 -7.43
CA GLN A 163 23.16 14.39 -7.13
C GLN A 163 22.80 13.97 -5.72
N ASP A 164 23.00 14.85 -4.74
CA ASP A 164 22.61 14.57 -3.35
C ASP A 164 21.10 14.30 -3.21
N SER A 165 20.27 15.00 -3.99
CA SER A 165 18.83 14.75 -4.04
C SER A 165 18.50 13.35 -4.58
N LYS A 166 19.25 12.86 -5.57
CA LYS A 166 19.06 11.49 -6.11
C LYS A 166 19.53 10.43 -5.13
N ILE A 167 20.68 10.65 -4.48
CA ILE A 167 21.18 9.78 -3.41
C ILE A 167 20.18 9.74 -2.25
N TYR A 168 19.70 10.90 -1.81
CA TYR A 168 18.72 10.97 -0.72
C TYR A 168 17.43 10.21 -1.05
N LYS A 169 16.90 10.35 -2.27
CA LYS A 169 15.70 9.61 -2.70
C LYS A 169 15.95 8.11 -2.74
N PHE A 170 17.06 7.68 -3.34
CA PHE A 170 17.43 6.26 -3.42
C PHE A 170 17.60 5.65 -2.02
N LEU A 171 18.39 6.29 -1.15
CA LEU A 171 18.59 5.82 0.23
C LEU A 171 17.29 5.92 1.04
N GLY A 172 16.49 6.98 0.83
CA GLY A 172 15.21 7.14 1.50
C GLY A 172 14.21 6.04 1.15
N GLN A 173 14.27 5.49 -0.06
CA GLN A 173 13.48 4.32 -0.43
C GLN A 173 14.07 3.03 0.17
N ALA A 174 15.39 2.78 -0.05
CA ALA A 174 16.04 1.51 0.28
C ALA A 174 16.29 1.31 1.79
N THR A 175 16.45 2.40 2.56
CA THR A 175 16.85 2.32 3.98
C THR A 175 15.95 3.12 4.91
N ARG A 176 14.70 3.34 4.54
CA ARG A 176 13.79 4.15 5.34
C ARG A 176 13.63 3.60 6.75
N VAL A 177 14.27 4.29 7.70
CA VAL A 177 14.26 3.95 9.12
C VAL A 177 13.12 4.65 9.86
N GLU A 178 12.51 5.67 9.22
CA GLU A 178 11.47 6.52 9.78
C GLU A 178 10.23 6.56 8.88
N ALA A 179 9.07 6.81 9.47
CA ALA A 179 7.83 7.00 8.72
C ALA A 179 7.95 8.17 7.73
N SER A 180 7.26 8.06 6.61
CA SER A 180 7.23 9.14 5.60
C SER A 180 6.75 10.46 6.21
N GLY A 181 7.49 11.54 5.95
CA GLY A 181 7.18 12.88 6.46
C GLY A 181 7.63 13.16 7.89
N THR A 182 8.20 12.19 8.61
CA THR A 182 8.71 12.41 10.00
C THR A 182 9.91 13.36 10.03
N SER A 183 10.71 13.40 8.97
CA SER A 183 11.86 14.32 8.84
C SER A 183 11.44 15.78 8.74
N GLU A 184 10.20 16.05 8.33
CA GLU A 184 9.64 17.42 8.20
C GLU A 184 9.01 17.92 9.51
N GLN A 185 8.91 17.07 10.54
CA GLN A 185 8.32 17.42 11.82
C GLN A 185 9.35 18.11 12.74
N ALA A 186 8.85 19.04 13.57
CA ALA A 186 9.67 19.62 14.63
C ALA A 186 10.15 18.52 15.60
N PRO A 187 11.41 18.56 16.08
CA PRO A 187 12.02 17.51 16.90
C PRO A 187 11.21 17.14 18.16
N LEU A 188 10.54 18.11 18.76
CA LEU A 188 9.72 17.89 19.95
C LEU A 188 8.47 17.08 19.63
N MET A 189 7.80 17.37 18.52
CA MET A 189 6.62 16.64 18.05
C MET A 189 6.97 15.20 17.70
N ARG A 190 8.14 14.99 17.08
CA ARG A 190 8.67 13.67 16.77
C ARG A 190 8.94 12.83 18.02
N LYS A 191 9.53 13.42 19.08
CA LYS A 191 9.74 12.75 20.36
C LYS A 191 8.39 12.38 21.02
N LEU A 192 7.42 13.29 20.96
CA LEU A 192 6.09 13.06 21.51
C LEU A 192 5.34 11.95 20.74
N GLU A 193 5.44 11.95 19.42
CA GLU A 193 4.88 10.89 18.56
C GLU A 193 5.50 9.53 18.88
N ASN A 194 6.83 9.43 18.95
CA ASN A 194 7.52 8.19 19.29
C ASN A 194 7.20 7.71 20.72
N LEU A 195 6.98 8.62 21.65
CA LEU A 195 6.57 8.28 23.03
C LEU A 195 5.14 7.73 23.06
N LEU A 196 4.22 8.32 22.30
CA LEU A 196 2.80 7.96 22.29
C LEU A 196 2.49 6.75 21.41
N LEU A 197 3.15 6.64 20.26
CA LEU A 197 2.86 5.64 19.22
C LEU A 197 3.90 4.52 19.17
N GLY A 198 5.03 4.68 19.85
CA GLY A 198 6.14 3.73 19.81
C GLY A 198 7.02 3.86 18.56
N ASP A 199 7.96 2.94 18.41
CA ASP A 199 8.94 2.91 17.33
C ASP A 199 8.25 2.65 15.97
N ALA A 200 8.51 3.51 14.98
CA ALA A 200 7.98 3.41 13.61
C ALA A 200 8.28 2.06 12.94
N ARG A 201 9.43 1.45 13.25
CA ARG A 201 9.80 0.10 12.78
C ARG A 201 8.83 -0.97 13.27
N LYS A 202 8.41 -0.88 14.54
CA LYS A 202 7.47 -1.82 15.16
C LYS A 202 6.03 -1.59 14.68
N ARG A 203 5.74 -0.40 14.12
CA ARG A 203 4.43 -0.07 13.54
C ARG A 203 4.28 -0.45 12.08
N GLY A 204 5.35 -0.98 11.43
CA GLY A 204 5.34 -1.32 10.00
C GLY A 204 5.38 -0.09 9.09
N GLU A 205 5.99 1.02 9.53
CA GLU A 205 6.08 2.26 8.76
C GLU A 205 7.42 2.43 8.03
N THR A 206 8.34 1.47 8.21
CA THR A 206 9.66 1.45 7.57
C THR A 206 9.69 0.44 6.43
N HIS A 207 10.45 0.76 5.37
CA HIS A 207 10.68 -0.21 4.30
C HIS A 207 11.58 -1.33 4.82
N MET A 208 11.15 -2.55 4.60
CA MET A 208 11.86 -3.76 4.99
C MET A 208 12.46 -4.47 3.77
N TRP A 209 11.95 -4.16 2.57
CA TRP A 209 12.44 -4.69 1.30
C TRP A 209 12.12 -3.73 0.15
N GLU A 210 12.88 -3.86 -0.95
CA GLU A 210 12.65 -3.11 -2.17
C GLU A 210 12.35 -4.05 -3.34
N TYR A 211 11.45 -3.58 -4.21
CA TYR A 211 10.96 -4.39 -5.32
C TYR A 211 11.34 -3.77 -6.67
N ASP A 212 11.73 -4.64 -7.59
CA ASP A 212 11.77 -4.40 -9.03
C ASP A 212 10.82 -5.36 -9.76
N ARG A 213 10.70 -5.20 -11.08
CA ARG A 213 9.81 -6.04 -11.89
C ARG A 213 10.16 -7.53 -11.82
N PHE A 214 11.42 -7.90 -11.62
CA PHE A 214 11.87 -9.30 -11.63
C PHE A 214 11.60 -9.97 -10.29
N ASN A 215 12.04 -9.37 -9.19
CA ASN A 215 11.89 -9.99 -7.89
C ASN A 215 10.41 -10.03 -7.43
N LEU A 216 9.59 -9.04 -7.84
CA LEU A 216 8.16 -9.03 -7.53
C LEU A 216 7.39 -10.06 -8.36
N THR A 217 7.68 -10.18 -9.67
CA THR A 217 7.03 -11.21 -10.50
C THR A 217 7.47 -12.62 -10.09
N ASP A 218 8.74 -12.84 -9.70
CA ASP A 218 9.20 -14.12 -9.14
C ASP A 218 8.45 -14.48 -7.86
N LEU A 219 8.27 -13.51 -6.95
CA LEU A 219 7.50 -13.72 -5.72
C LEU A 219 6.07 -14.21 -6.00
N LEU A 220 5.37 -13.59 -6.96
CA LEU A 220 4.02 -14.01 -7.34
C LEU A 220 4.00 -15.38 -7.99
N ASN A 221 4.93 -15.65 -8.91
CA ASN A 221 5.05 -16.98 -9.56
C ASN A 221 5.29 -18.09 -8.52
N ARG A 222 6.19 -17.87 -7.57
CA ARG A 222 6.47 -18.81 -6.47
C ARG A 222 5.28 -18.98 -5.53
N ALA A 223 4.45 -17.95 -5.34
CA ALA A 223 3.21 -18.04 -4.59
C ALA A 223 2.09 -18.77 -5.36
N GLY A 224 2.34 -19.19 -6.62
CA GLY A 224 1.42 -19.97 -7.45
C GLY A 224 0.42 -19.13 -8.25
N PHE A 225 0.69 -17.83 -8.44
CA PHE A 225 -0.07 -17.03 -9.41
C PHE A 225 0.35 -17.36 -10.83
N THR A 226 -0.57 -17.22 -11.76
CA THR A 226 -0.39 -17.37 -13.20
C THR A 226 -0.60 -16.02 -13.88
N ASP A 227 -0.27 -15.90 -15.16
CA ASP A 227 -0.41 -14.66 -15.94
C ASP A 227 0.15 -13.42 -15.21
N VAL A 228 1.32 -13.62 -14.55
CA VAL A 228 1.98 -12.55 -13.79
C VAL A 228 2.60 -11.55 -14.76
N ARG A 229 2.19 -10.28 -14.64
CA ARG A 229 2.61 -9.23 -15.58
C ARG A 229 2.78 -7.87 -14.91
N VAL A 230 3.70 -7.08 -15.44
CA VAL A 230 3.80 -5.66 -15.14
C VAL A 230 2.74 -4.91 -15.96
N VAL A 231 2.03 -4.02 -15.30
CA VAL A 231 0.98 -3.19 -15.91
C VAL A 231 1.22 -1.72 -15.58
N ASP A 232 0.40 -0.83 -16.10
CA ASP A 232 0.36 0.57 -15.68
C ASP A 232 -0.81 0.84 -14.71
N TYR A 233 -0.91 2.07 -14.22
CA TYR A 233 -1.94 2.47 -13.26
C TYR A 233 -3.38 2.42 -13.82
N ARG A 234 -3.56 2.43 -15.13
CA ARG A 234 -4.87 2.39 -15.83
C ARG A 234 -5.25 1.00 -16.32
N THR A 235 -4.25 0.14 -16.56
CA THR A 235 -4.44 -1.19 -17.12
C THR A 235 -4.58 -2.22 -15.99
N SER A 236 -5.69 -2.98 -15.98
CA SER A 236 -5.93 -4.03 -14.99
C SER A 236 -6.79 -5.14 -15.58
N ALA A 237 -6.58 -6.37 -15.09
CA ALA A 237 -7.49 -7.48 -15.29
C ALA A 237 -8.72 -7.43 -14.36
N ILE A 238 -8.71 -6.57 -13.34
CA ILE A 238 -9.87 -6.33 -12.47
C ILE A 238 -10.91 -5.52 -13.26
N PRO A 239 -12.13 -6.03 -13.46
CA PRO A 239 -13.15 -5.33 -14.23
C PRO A 239 -13.49 -3.96 -13.65
N GLY A 240 -13.60 -2.94 -14.51
CA GLY A 240 -13.96 -1.57 -14.11
C GLY A 240 -12.92 -0.85 -13.25
N TRP A 241 -11.64 -1.22 -13.37
CA TRP A 241 -10.56 -0.72 -12.51
C TRP A 241 -10.49 0.80 -12.42
N ASN A 242 -10.57 1.49 -13.56
CA ASN A 242 -10.50 2.95 -13.59
C ASN A 242 -11.68 3.62 -12.86
N ASP A 243 -12.85 2.99 -12.85
CA ASP A 243 -14.02 3.49 -12.12
C ASP A 243 -13.93 3.23 -10.61
N ILE A 244 -13.14 2.23 -10.19
CA ILE A 244 -12.81 1.96 -8.80
C ILE A 244 -11.89 3.06 -8.25
N GLY A 245 -10.99 3.60 -9.09
CA GLY A 245 -10.23 4.82 -8.85
C GLY A 245 -9.13 4.73 -7.79
N LEU A 246 -8.67 3.51 -7.44
CA LEU A 246 -7.66 3.33 -6.37
C LEU A 246 -6.27 3.81 -6.79
N ASP A 247 -5.90 3.66 -8.07
CA ASP A 247 -4.62 4.14 -8.60
C ASP A 247 -4.70 5.54 -9.24
N LEU A 248 -5.85 6.18 -9.19
CA LEU A 248 -6.07 7.52 -9.73
C LEU A 248 -6.19 8.55 -8.61
N ASP A 249 -5.63 9.74 -8.82
CA ASP A 249 -5.90 10.91 -7.99
C ASP A 249 -7.25 11.57 -8.38
N LEU A 250 -7.55 12.73 -7.79
CA LEU A 250 -8.81 13.46 -8.05
C LEU A 250 -8.88 14.03 -9.48
N ASP A 251 -7.73 14.24 -10.13
CA ASP A 251 -7.61 14.76 -11.48
C ASP A 251 -7.49 13.63 -12.52
N GLY A 252 -7.63 12.38 -12.10
CA GLY A 252 -7.52 11.19 -12.94
C GLY A 252 -6.09 10.87 -13.38
N GLN A 253 -5.09 11.43 -12.68
CA GLN A 253 -3.68 11.12 -12.90
C GLN A 253 -3.25 9.98 -11.98
N GLU A 254 -2.03 9.50 -12.17
CA GLU A 254 -1.44 8.45 -11.33
C GLU A 254 -1.35 8.89 -9.86
N TYR A 255 -2.01 8.16 -8.97
CA TYR A 255 -2.03 8.48 -7.52
C TYR A 255 -0.67 8.36 -6.84
N LYS A 256 0.14 7.40 -7.27
CA LYS A 256 1.48 7.13 -6.73
C LYS A 256 2.51 7.09 -7.86
N PRO A 257 2.92 8.26 -8.39
CA PRO A 257 3.88 8.32 -9.50
C PRO A 257 5.16 7.57 -9.18
N THR A 258 5.77 6.99 -10.24
CA THR A 258 7.01 6.20 -10.13
C THR A 258 6.88 4.86 -9.39
N SER A 259 5.66 4.36 -9.20
CA SER A 259 5.44 3.04 -8.65
C SER A 259 5.56 1.92 -9.69
N LEU A 260 5.79 0.72 -9.22
CA LEU A 260 5.71 -0.53 -9.99
C LEU A 260 4.35 -1.18 -9.73
N TYR A 261 3.65 -1.49 -10.81
CA TYR A 261 2.34 -2.15 -10.80
C TYR A 261 2.50 -3.56 -11.34
N VAL A 262 2.11 -4.56 -10.58
CA VAL A 262 2.15 -5.97 -10.99
C VAL A 262 0.81 -6.62 -10.68
N GLU A 263 0.33 -7.44 -11.61
CA GLU A 263 -0.84 -8.29 -11.42
C GLU A 263 -0.49 -9.76 -11.58
N GLY A 264 -1.22 -10.62 -10.89
CA GLY A 264 -1.20 -12.06 -11.06
C GLY A 264 -2.60 -12.65 -10.89
N VAL A 265 -2.92 -13.71 -11.62
CA VAL A 265 -4.20 -14.40 -11.59
C VAL A 265 -4.08 -15.69 -10.80
N LYS A 266 -5.08 -15.99 -9.92
CA LYS A 266 -5.13 -17.25 -9.18
C LYS A 266 -5.50 -18.41 -10.05
#